data_06f702c32e219806dfe8bbe67ee0cdef
#
_entry.id   06f702c32e219806dfe8bbe67ee0cdef
#
_cell.length_a   1.000
_cell.length_b   1.000
_cell.length_c   1.000
_cell.angle_alpha   90.00
_cell.angle_beta   90.00
_cell.angle_gamma   90.00
#
_symmetry.space_group_name_H-M   'P 1'
#
loop_
_entity.id
_entity.type
_entity.pdbx_description
1 polymer ?
#
loop_
_entity_poly.entity_id
_entity_poly.type
_entity_poly.pdbx_seq_one_letter_code
_entity_poly.pdbx_strand_id
1 'polypeptide(L)'
;GMQLAAVEFARNIAGMRDANSTEFNVSTQFPIIALISEWTSNDGQTEKRSIASEKGGTMRLGNQLVQIKKNTLAHKIYGDISVERHRHRFAFNGILRKSMEKVGLVCSGETEKDGLVEIIELPESIHPWFIGVQFHPEFNSNPVKSHPLFIEFIRAGLVYSKINLEQRSVKDDNVLKGRHEASKL
;
A
#
# COMPACT_ATOMS: atom_id res chain seq x y z
N GLY A 1 1.79 -7.65 4.21
CA GLY A 1 0.66 -6.81 3.76
C GLY A 1 0.91 -6.15 2.42
N MET A 2 1.69 -5.07 2.37
CA MET A 2 1.91 -4.28 1.13
C MET A 2 2.32 -5.11 -0.09
N GLN A 3 3.27 -6.02 0.06
CA GLN A 3 3.78 -6.85 -1.05
C GLN A 3 2.66 -7.68 -1.69
N LEU A 4 1.85 -8.36 -0.89
CA LEU A 4 0.73 -9.15 -1.40
C LEU A 4 -0.39 -8.27 -1.96
N ALA A 5 -0.63 -7.10 -1.39
CA ALA A 5 -1.58 -6.13 -1.94
C ALA A 5 -1.15 -5.65 -3.34
N ALA A 6 0.15 -5.40 -3.55
CA ALA A 6 0.69 -5.05 -4.85
C ALA A 6 0.55 -6.19 -5.88
N VAL A 7 0.82 -7.43 -5.47
CA VAL A 7 0.66 -8.62 -6.32
C VAL A 7 -0.82 -8.83 -6.70
N GLU A 8 -1.72 -8.69 -5.73
CA GLU A 8 -3.16 -8.81 -5.94
C GLU A 8 -3.66 -7.74 -6.93
N PHE A 9 -3.29 -6.49 -6.70
CA PHE A 9 -3.63 -5.38 -7.60
C PHE A 9 -3.10 -5.62 -9.03
N ALA A 10 -1.87 -6.10 -9.17
CA ALA A 10 -1.29 -6.43 -10.47
C ALA A 10 -2.10 -7.49 -11.21
N ARG A 11 -2.52 -8.54 -10.51
CA ARG A 11 -3.31 -9.64 -11.10
C ARG A 11 -4.69 -9.19 -11.54
N ASN A 12 -5.41 -8.51 -10.68
CA ASN A 12 -6.85 -8.27 -10.85
C ASN A 12 -7.16 -6.93 -11.51
N ILE A 13 -6.29 -5.94 -11.37
CA ILE A 13 -6.51 -4.59 -11.94
C ILE A 13 -5.58 -4.31 -13.12
N ALA A 14 -4.29 -4.64 -13.02
CA ALA A 14 -3.34 -4.38 -14.10
C ALA A 14 -3.27 -5.49 -15.17
N GLY A 15 -4.06 -6.58 -15.01
CA GLY A 15 -4.14 -7.67 -15.99
C GLY A 15 -2.91 -8.59 -16.03
N MET A 16 -2.01 -8.48 -15.07
CA MET A 16 -0.78 -9.27 -14.97
C MET A 16 -1.04 -10.59 -14.24
N ARG A 17 -1.77 -11.51 -14.85
CA ARG A 17 -2.31 -12.72 -14.19
C ARG A 17 -1.28 -13.59 -13.47
N ASP A 18 -0.03 -13.64 -13.98
CA ASP A 18 1.09 -14.38 -13.37
C ASP A 18 1.92 -13.53 -12.38
N ALA A 19 1.48 -12.32 -12.05
CA ALA A 19 2.19 -11.45 -11.13
C ALA A 19 2.44 -12.14 -9.78
N ASN A 20 3.68 -12.04 -9.29
CA ASN A 20 4.08 -12.71 -8.05
C ASN A 20 5.27 -12.00 -7.39
N SER A 21 5.64 -12.50 -6.21
CA SER A 21 6.94 -12.25 -5.61
C SER A 21 7.93 -13.33 -6.07
N THR A 22 9.17 -12.94 -6.39
CA THR A 22 10.25 -13.89 -6.67
C THR A 22 10.62 -14.75 -5.46
N GLU A 23 10.14 -14.39 -4.26
CA GLU A 23 10.23 -15.22 -3.07
C GLU A 23 9.40 -16.52 -3.19
N PHE A 24 8.26 -16.46 -3.86
CA PHE A 24 7.34 -17.59 -4.02
C PHE A 24 7.46 -18.26 -5.39
N ASN A 25 7.69 -17.47 -6.44
CA ASN A 25 7.85 -17.96 -7.81
C ASN A 25 8.94 -17.17 -8.53
N VAL A 26 10.12 -17.77 -8.60
CA VAL A 26 11.30 -17.15 -9.25
C VAL A 26 11.16 -17.01 -10.78
N SER A 27 10.25 -17.77 -11.40
CA SER A 27 10.00 -17.78 -12.84
C SER A 27 8.78 -16.96 -13.27
N THR A 28 8.18 -16.17 -12.37
CA THR A 28 7.04 -15.31 -12.72
C THR A 28 7.40 -14.34 -13.85
N GLN A 29 6.49 -14.15 -14.79
CA GLN A 29 6.64 -13.18 -15.88
C GLN A 29 6.53 -11.73 -15.39
N PHE A 30 5.83 -11.51 -14.27
CA PHE A 30 5.64 -10.20 -13.67
C PHE A 30 6.10 -10.21 -12.21
N PRO A 31 7.42 -10.08 -11.95
CA PRO A 31 7.97 -10.05 -10.60
C PRO A 31 7.69 -8.70 -9.94
N ILE A 32 6.45 -8.50 -9.45
CA ILE A 32 6.02 -7.26 -8.79
C ILE A 32 6.83 -7.00 -7.53
N ILE A 33 7.18 -8.08 -6.83
CA ILE A 33 8.05 -8.05 -5.67
C ILE A 33 9.29 -8.87 -5.99
N ALA A 34 10.47 -8.28 -5.82
CA ALA A 34 11.75 -8.92 -6.15
C ALA A 34 12.83 -8.62 -5.11
N LEU A 35 13.91 -9.38 -5.13
CA LEU A 35 15.11 -9.11 -4.31
C LEU A 35 15.70 -7.75 -4.67
N ILE A 36 16.13 -6.99 -3.67
CA ILE A 36 16.69 -5.64 -3.85
C ILE A 36 17.99 -5.66 -4.68
N SER A 37 18.67 -6.80 -4.76
CA SER A 37 19.90 -6.99 -5.56
C SER A 37 19.68 -7.13 -7.08
N GLU A 38 18.43 -7.27 -7.52
CA GLU A 38 18.08 -7.51 -8.94
C GLU A 38 17.65 -6.23 -9.68
N TRP A 39 17.84 -5.05 -9.08
CA TRP A 39 17.33 -3.79 -9.61
C TRP A 39 18.30 -3.12 -10.57
N THR A 40 17.78 -2.66 -11.69
CA THR A 40 18.50 -1.76 -12.59
C THR A 40 18.43 -0.34 -12.00
N SER A 41 19.57 0.27 -11.78
CA SER A 41 19.69 1.70 -11.53
C SER A 41 18.99 2.49 -12.64
N ASN A 42 18.45 3.68 -12.34
CA ASN A 42 17.80 4.55 -13.33
C ASN A 42 18.68 4.91 -14.54
N ASP A 43 19.96 4.61 -14.49
CA ASP A 43 20.97 4.86 -15.53
C ASP A 43 21.12 3.70 -16.52
N GLY A 44 20.26 2.67 -16.45
CA GLY A 44 20.32 1.52 -17.36
C GLY A 44 21.48 0.54 -17.10
N GLN A 45 22.28 0.75 -16.07
CA GLN A 45 23.32 -0.19 -15.67
C GLN A 45 22.70 -1.24 -14.73
N THR A 46 22.63 -2.47 -15.20
CA THR A 46 22.23 -3.62 -14.39
C THR A 46 23.39 -3.97 -13.45
N GLU A 47 23.38 -3.46 -12.23
CA GLU A 47 24.21 -4.02 -11.17
C GLU A 47 23.67 -5.41 -10.82
N LYS A 48 24.15 -6.42 -11.55
CA LYS A 48 24.03 -7.83 -11.15
C LYS A 48 24.91 -8.05 -9.93
N ARG A 49 24.40 -7.71 -8.74
CA ARG A 49 24.92 -8.29 -7.51
C ARG A 49 24.50 -9.77 -7.55
N SER A 50 25.45 -10.65 -7.79
CA SER A 50 25.21 -12.07 -7.93
C SER A 50 24.44 -12.60 -6.69
N ILE A 51 23.50 -13.50 -6.92
CA ILE A 51 22.76 -14.29 -5.92
C ILE A 51 23.70 -14.99 -4.91
N ALA A 52 24.99 -15.10 -5.24
CA ALA A 52 26.04 -15.68 -4.42
C ALA A 52 26.68 -14.71 -3.40
N SER A 53 26.48 -13.39 -3.49
CA SER A 53 26.99 -12.45 -2.49
C SER A 53 26.07 -12.43 -1.29
N GLU A 54 26.46 -13.18 -0.28
CA GLU A 54 26.02 -13.20 1.10
C GLU A 54 24.57 -12.80 1.36
N LYS A 55 23.71 -13.78 1.66
CA LYS A 55 22.30 -13.65 2.06
C LYS A 55 22.04 -12.63 3.20
N GLY A 56 23.06 -12.08 3.81
CA GLY A 56 23.00 -11.06 4.88
C GLY A 56 22.99 -9.61 4.38
N GLY A 57 23.65 -9.31 3.25
CA GLY A 57 23.88 -7.93 2.79
C GLY A 57 22.69 -7.23 2.13
N THR A 58 21.60 -7.94 1.81
CA THR A 58 20.41 -7.40 1.14
C THR A 58 19.27 -7.07 2.10
N MET A 59 19.39 -7.40 3.39
CA MET A 59 18.35 -7.10 4.37
C MET A 59 18.36 -5.62 4.72
N ARG A 60 17.24 -4.95 4.50
CA ARG A 60 17.00 -3.60 5.02
C ARG A 60 16.54 -3.72 6.47
N LEU A 61 17.34 -3.19 7.37
CA LEU A 61 17.09 -3.21 8.81
C LEU A 61 17.17 -1.80 9.40
N GLY A 62 16.35 -1.55 10.42
CA GLY A 62 16.39 -0.31 11.20
C GLY A 62 15.65 0.84 10.54
N ASN A 63 15.96 2.05 11.00
CA ASN A 63 15.30 3.27 10.57
C ASN A 63 15.74 3.68 9.17
N GLN A 64 14.76 3.96 8.32
CA GLN A 64 14.96 4.50 6.97
C GLN A 64 14.09 5.74 6.80
N LEU A 65 14.61 6.75 6.09
CA LEU A 65 13.86 7.92 5.73
C LEU A 65 13.02 7.61 4.49
N VAL A 66 11.74 7.94 4.56
CA VAL A 66 10.77 7.81 3.48
C VAL A 66 10.31 9.20 3.07
N GLN A 67 10.52 9.56 1.81
CA GLN A 67 9.98 10.78 1.21
C GLN A 67 8.55 10.52 0.75
N ILE A 68 7.64 11.43 1.08
CA ILE A 68 6.21 11.27 0.84
C ILE A 68 5.75 12.21 -0.28
N LYS A 69 5.02 11.66 -1.23
CA LYS A 69 4.46 12.39 -2.36
C LYS A 69 3.32 13.30 -1.89
N LYS A 70 3.38 14.59 -2.26
CA LYS A 70 2.34 15.56 -1.92
C LYS A 70 0.97 15.18 -2.51
N ASN A 71 -0.09 15.63 -1.84
CA ASN A 71 -1.48 15.41 -2.25
C ASN A 71 -1.90 13.93 -2.27
N THR A 72 -1.35 13.12 -1.37
CA THR A 72 -1.67 11.70 -1.18
C THR A 72 -2.23 11.47 0.21
N LEU A 73 -2.86 10.30 0.45
CA LEU A 73 -3.31 9.89 1.78
C LEU A 73 -2.10 9.78 2.72
N ALA A 74 -0.99 9.18 2.26
CA ALA A 74 0.25 9.13 3.02
C ALA A 74 0.73 10.52 3.44
N HIS A 75 0.64 11.52 2.56
CA HIS A 75 1.02 12.89 2.89
C HIS A 75 0.12 13.54 3.96
N LYS A 76 -1.17 13.24 3.95
CA LYS A 76 -2.10 13.67 5.02
C LYS A 76 -1.71 13.09 6.38
N ILE A 77 -1.18 11.87 6.39
CA ILE A 77 -0.82 11.13 7.61
C ILE A 77 0.54 11.56 8.17
N TYR A 78 1.55 11.70 7.30
CA TYR A 78 2.96 11.81 7.69
C TYR A 78 3.57 13.20 7.39
N GLY A 79 2.98 14.00 6.53
CA GLY A 79 3.63 15.18 5.95
C GLY A 79 4.62 14.79 4.85
N ASP A 80 5.67 15.60 4.66
CA ASP A 80 6.64 15.44 3.56
C ASP A 80 7.59 14.24 3.74
N ILE A 81 7.86 13.84 4.98
CA ILE A 81 8.83 12.77 5.32
C ILE A 81 8.35 11.95 6.52
N SER A 82 8.77 10.68 6.57
CA SER A 82 8.67 9.84 7.76
C SER A 82 9.97 9.06 7.98
N VAL A 83 10.24 8.68 9.22
CA VAL A 83 11.38 7.81 9.58
C VAL A 83 10.80 6.53 10.15
N GLU A 84 10.94 5.44 9.39
CA GLU A 84 10.26 4.20 9.68
C GLU A 84 11.20 3.00 9.77
N ARG A 85 10.83 2.00 10.58
CA ARG A 85 11.63 0.80 10.80
C ARG A 85 11.34 -0.27 9.77
N HIS A 86 12.40 -0.75 9.14
CA HIS A 86 12.35 -1.77 8.09
C HIS A 86 12.94 -3.09 8.55
N ARG A 87 12.39 -4.18 7.99
CA ARG A 87 12.90 -5.54 8.13
C ARG A 87 12.47 -6.37 6.92
N HIS A 88 13.09 -6.13 5.76
CA HIS A 88 12.72 -6.86 4.54
C HIS A 88 13.90 -7.02 3.59
N ARG A 89 13.84 -8.05 2.73
CA ARG A 89 14.80 -8.32 1.64
C ARG A 89 14.19 -8.09 0.27
N PHE A 90 12.89 -8.32 0.14
CA PHE A 90 12.13 -8.14 -1.08
C PHE A 90 11.46 -6.77 -1.06
N ALA A 91 11.35 -6.15 -2.21
CA ALA A 91 10.73 -4.84 -2.37
C ALA A 91 9.91 -4.79 -3.66
N PHE A 92 9.08 -3.75 -3.76
CA PHE A 92 8.29 -3.46 -4.96
C PHE A 92 9.22 -3.21 -6.15
N ASN A 93 8.96 -3.85 -7.30
CA ASN A 93 9.78 -3.73 -8.50
C ASN A 93 9.49 -2.43 -9.27
N GLY A 94 10.42 -1.48 -9.21
CA GLY A 94 10.31 -0.16 -9.86
C GLY A 94 10.13 -0.22 -11.38
N ILE A 95 10.59 -1.29 -12.05
CA ILE A 95 10.41 -1.47 -13.50
C ILE A 95 8.92 -1.55 -13.85
N LEU A 96 8.11 -2.20 -13.00
CA LEU A 96 6.67 -2.40 -13.23
C LEU A 96 5.82 -1.25 -12.66
N ARG A 97 6.42 -0.31 -11.96
CA ARG A 97 5.75 0.82 -11.33
C ARG A 97 4.84 1.58 -12.29
N LYS A 98 5.38 2.02 -13.43
CA LYS A 98 4.61 2.82 -14.41
C LYS A 98 3.37 2.08 -14.92
N SER A 99 3.44 0.77 -15.07
CA SER A 99 2.30 -0.04 -15.50
C SER A 99 1.22 -0.11 -14.42
N MET A 100 1.61 -0.17 -13.15
CA MET A 100 0.70 -0.16 -12.00
C MET A 100 0.06 1.21 -11.80
N GLU A 101 0.85 2.30 -11.91
CA GLU A 101 0.35 3.67 -11.77
C GLU A 101 -0.64 4.05 -12.88
N LYS A 102 -0.46 3.55 -14.11
CA LYS A 102 -1.42 3.78 -15.22
C LYS A 102 -2.84 3.28 -14.94
N VAL A 103 -2.98 2.29 -14.08
CA VAL A 103 -4.28 1.70 -13.71
C VAL A 103 -4.75 2.11 -12.32
N GLY A 104 -4.13 3.16 -11.74
CA GLY A 104 -4.64 3.83 -10.56
C GLY A 104 -3.96 3.51 -9.23
N LEU A 105 -2.91 2.67 -9.21
CA LEU A 105 -2.09 2.56 -8.01
C LEU A 105 -1.27 3.83 -7.82
N VAL A 106 -1.16 4.31 -6.59
CA VAL A 106 -0.31 5.45 -6.25
C VAL A 106 0.87 4.97 -5.42
N CYS A 107 2.09 5.14 -5.93
CA CYS A 107 3.30 5.00 -5.13
C CYS A 107 3.54 6.32 -4.42
N SER A 108 3.19 6.38 -3.14
CA SER A 108 3.12 7.62 -2.35
C SER A 108 4.27 7.84 -1.38
N GLY A 109 5.11 6.83 -1.17
CA GLY A 109 6.32 6.95 -0.35
C GLY A 109 7.48 6.20 -0.97
N GLU A 110 8.67 6.81 -0.93
CA GLU A 110 9.90 6.27 -1.53
C GLU A 110 11.10 6.55 -0.63
N THR A 111 12.09 5.66 -0.69
CA THR A 111 13.38 5.95 -0.05
C THR A 111 14.12 7.05 -0.81
N GLU A 112 14.76 7.95 -0.08
CA GLU A 112 15.53 9.05 -0.67
C GLU A 112 16.70 8.57 -1.53
N LYS A 113 17.42 7.57 -1.06
CA LYS A 113 18.67 7.12 -1.67
C LYS A 113 18.47 6.29 -2.93
N ASP A 114 17.54 5.33 -2.88
CA ASP A 114 17.43 4.27 -3.89
C ASP A 114 16.10 4.33 -4.65
N GLY A 115 15.18 5.26 -4.30
CA GLY A 115 13.88 5.40 -4.94
C GLY A 115 12.97 4.16 -4.79
N LEU A 116 13.22 3.32 -3.77
CA LEU A 116 12.39 2.14 -3.54
C LEU A 116 11.03 2.54 -3.02
N VAL A 117 9.99 1.93 -3.59
CA VAL A 117 8.60 2.17 -3.17
C VAL A 117 8.37 1.57 -1.78
N GLU A 118 8.02 2.43 -0.83
CA GLU A 118 7.80 2.09 0.57
C GLU A 118 6.33 2.22 0.99
N ILE A 119 5.55 2.98 0.22
CA ILE A 119 4.11 3.15 0.44
C ILE A 119 3.38 3.08 -0.88
N ILE A 120 2.32 2.29 -0.92
CA ILE A 120 1.33 2.26 -1.99
C ILE A 120 -0.05 2.61 -1.44
N GLU A 121 -0.87 3.27 -2.25
CA GLU A 121 -2.24 3.61 -1.86
C GLU A 121 -3.17 3.64 -3.08
N LEU A 122 -4.48 3.63 -2.82
CA LEU A 122 -5.49 4.01 -3.80
C LEU A 122 -6.01 5.41 -3.47
N PRO A 123 -6.39 6.20 -4.50
CA PRO A 123 -7.07 7.47 -4.26
C PRO A 123 -8.33 7.29 -3.40
N GLU A 124 -8.60 8.22 -2.50
CA GLU A 124 -9.78 8.18 -1.61
C GLU A 124 -11.10 8.14 -2.39
N SER A 125 -11.11 8.63 -3.64
CA SER A 125 -12.26 8.53 -4.55
C SER A 125 -12.56 7.10 -5.02
N ILE A 126 -11.58 6.20 -4.94
CA ILE A 126 -11.69 4.78 -5.32
C ILE A 126 -11.95 3.93 -4.09
N HIS A 127 -11.21 4.18 -3.00
CA HIS A 127 -11.35 3.45 -1.76
C HIS A 127 -11.13 4.38 -0.56
N PRO A 128 -12.04 4.40 0.42
CA PRO A 128 -11.96 5.34 1.55
C PRO A 128 -10.71 5.19 2.41
N TRP A 129 -10.12 3.98 2.42
CA TRP A 129 -8.89 3.70 3.13
C TRP A 129 -8.18 2.48 2.50
N PHE A 130 -7.25 2.73 1.60
CA PHE A 130 -6.36 1.68 1.09
C PHE A 130 -4.93 2.23 1.09
N ILE A 131 -4.13 1.78 2.01
CA ILE A 131 -2.72 2.13 2.13
C ILE A 131 -1.93 0.89 2.56
N GLY A 132 -0.84 0.61 1.87
CA GLY A 132 0.09 -0.46 2.19
C GLY A 132 1.47 0.11 2.42
N VAL A 133 2.11 -0.31 3.50
CA VAL A 133 3.46 0.14 3.86
C VAL A 133 4.44 -1.04 3.91
N GLN A 134 5.67 -0.82 3.46
CA GLN A 134 6.74 -1.81 3.48
C GLN A 134 7.40 -1.92 4.85
N PHE A 135 7.46 -0.82 5.57
CA PHE A 135 7.96 -0.74 6.92
C PHE A 135 6.99 -1.30 7.97
N HIS A 136 7.41 -1.36 9.21
CA HIS A 136 6.69 -1.95 10.33
C HIS A 136 6.27 -0.86 11.34
N PRO A 137 5.08 -0.23 11.16
CA PRO A 137 4.61 0.85 12.04
C PRO A 137 4.43 0.41 13.50
N GLU A 138 4.22 -0.88 13.75
CA GLU A 138 4.11 -1.44 15.10
C GLU A 138 5.38 -1.23 15.94
N PHE A 139 6.55 -1.14 15.32
CA PHE A 139 7.80 -0.89 16.05
C PHE A 139 7.93 0.55 16.54
N ASN A 140 7.18 1.48 15.96
CA ASN A 140 7.15 2.88 16.34
C ASN A 140 5.85 3.25 17.09
N SER A 141 5.06 2.27 17.55
CA SER A 141 3.80 2.45 18.24
C SER A 141 3.84 1.88 19.66
N ASN A 142 3.24 2.60 20.60
CA ASN A 142 3.07 2.13 21.99
C ASN A 142 1.78 2.73 22.59
N PRO A 143 1.32 2.26 23.77
CA PRO A 143 0.08 2.74 24.37
C PRO A 143 0.01 4.25 24.66
N VAL A 144 1.16 4.89 24.86
CA VAL A 144 1.24 6.34 25.15
C VAL A 144 1.33 7.16 23.86
N LYS A 145 2.02 6.61 22.82
CA LYS A 145 2.22 7.27 21.53
C LYS A 145 1.89 6.29 20.42
N SER A 146 0.63 6.29 20.00
CA SER A 146 0.20 5.48 18.86
C SER A 146 0.77 6.01 17.55
N HIS A 147 1.11 5.08 16.66
CA HIS A 147 1.60 5.42 15.33
C HIS A 147 0.48 6.13 14.51
N PRO A 148 0.79 7.20 13.75
CA PRO A 148 -0.22 7.99 13.04
C PRO A 148 -1.05 7.16 12.06
N LEU A 149 -0.45 6.17 11.39
CA LEU A 149 -1.17 5.27 10.49
C LEU A 149 -2.31 4.52 11.21
N PHE A 150 -2.10 4.05 12.44
CA PHE A 150 -3.13 3.35 13.20
C PHE A 150 -4.24 4.30 13.67
N ILE A 151 -3.88 5.52 14.06
CA ILE A 151 -4.87 6.55 14.45
C ILE A 151 -5.81 6.85 13.27
N GLU A 152 -5.24 7.10 12.10
CA GLU A 152 -6.02 7.44 10.91
C GLU A 152 -6.83 6.25 10.38
N PHE A 153 -6.31 5.02 10.51
CA PHE A 153 -7.08 3.80 10.20
C PHE A 153 -8.35 3.70 11.04
N ILE A 154 -8.24 3.89 12.35
CA ILE A 154 -9.42 3.86 13.24
C ILE A 154 -10.37 5.02 12.91
N ARG A 155 -9.84 6.21 12.62
CA ARG A 155 -10.66 7.37 12.22
C ARG A 155 -11.45 7.08 10.94
N ALA A 156 -10.80 6.54 9.92
CA ALA A 156 -11.47 6.14 8.68
C ALA A 156 -12.56 5.10 8.92
N GLY A 157 -12.29 4.10 9.78
CA GLY A 157 -13.28 3.09 10.16
C GLY A 157 -14.51 3.67 10.86
N LEU A 158 -14.31 4.65 11.76
CA LEU A 158 -15.41 5.34 12.45
C LEU A 158 -16.26 6.17 11.48
N VAL A 159 -15.65 6.88 10.53
CA VAL A 159 -16.36 7.64 9.50
C VAL A 159 -17.21 6.70 8.64
N TYR A 160 -16.62 5.60 8.17
CA TYR A 160 -17.31 4.60 7.37
C TYR A 160 -18.49 3.94 8.11
N SER A 161 -18.31 3.66 9.40
CA SER A 161 -19.38 3.11 10.25
C SER A 161 -20.56 4.08 10.38
N LYS A 162 -20.32 5.38 10.58
CA LYS A 162 -21.38 6.40 10.67
C LYS A 162 -22.17 6.51 9.37
N ILE A 163 -21.49 6.57 8.23
CA ILE A 163 -22.13 6.62 6.89
C ILE A 163 -23.06 5.41 6.69
N ASN A 164 -22.60 4.21 7.06
CA ASN A 164 -23.41 3.00 6.93
C ASN A 164 -24.63 3.00 7.86
N LEU A 165 -24.51 3.53 9.07
CA LEU A 165 -25.63 3.65 10.00
C LEU A 165 -26.70 4.62 9.48
N GLU A 166 -26.29 5.77 8.96
CA GLU A 166 -27.19 6.76 8.35
C GLU A 166 -27.90 6.17 7.12
N GLN A 167 -27.19 5.46 6.24
CA GLN A 167 -27.80 4.82 5.08
C GLN A 167 -28.78 3.71 5.44
N ARG A 168 -28.56 2.98 6.53
CA ARG A 168 -29.49 1.96 7.04
C ARG A 168 -30.75 2.62 7.59
N SER A 169 -30.65 3.67 8.38
CA SER A 169 -31.78 4.38 8.93
C SER A 169 -32.71 4.94 7.83
N VAL A 170 -32.13 5.53 6.78
CA VAL A 170 -32.91 6.04 5.62
C VAL A 170 -33.64 4.92 4.87
N LYS A 171 -33.01 3.73 4.74
CA LYS A 171 -33.67 2.57 4.11
C LYS A 171 -34.83 2.06 4.96
N ASP A 172 -34.65 1.98 6.27
CA ASP A 172 -35.68 1.51 7.19
C ASP A 172 -36.87 2.48 7.21
N ASP A 173 -36.63 3.79 7.21
CA ASP A 173 -37.68 4.81 7.13
C ASP A 173 -38.47 4.74 5.82
N ASN A 174 -37.81 4.47 4.70
CA ASN A 174 -38.46 4.31 3.39
C ASN A 174 -39.32 3.04 3.34
N VAL A 175 -38.85 1.94 3.94
CA VAL A 175 -39.62 0.68 4.05
C VAL A 175 -40.87 0.89 4.93
N LEU A 176 -40.75 1.61 6.02
CA LEU A 176 -41.87 1.92 6.91
C LEU A 176 -42.91 2.82 6.24
N LYS A 177 -42.47 3.85 5.48
CA LYS A 177 -43.38 4.72 4.71
C LYS A 177 -44.13 3.93 3.61
N GLY A 178 -43.43 3.08 2.85
CA GLY A 178 -44.06 2.23 1.82
C GLY A 178 -45.12 1.27 2.40
N ARG A 179 -44.89 0.71 3.58
CA ARG A 179 -45.88 -0.12 4.29
C ARG A 179 -47.11 0.66 4.76
N HIS A 180 -46.95 1.92 5.15
CA HIS A 180 -48.05 2.79 5.59
C HIS A 180 -48.94 3.22 4.40
N GLU A 181 -48.35 3.40 3.21
CA GLU A 181 -49.10 3.72 2.00
C GLU A 181 -49.86 2.51 1.47
N ALA A 182 -49.26 1.33 1.53
CA ALA A 182 -49.88 0.08 1.09
C ALA A 182 -51.06 -0.38 2.01
N SER A 183 -51.13 0.11 3.26
CA SER A 183 -52.22 -0.22 4.19
C SER A 183 -53.40 0.72 4.09
N LYS A 184 -53.37 1.74 3.20
CA LYS A 184 -54.45 2.71 2.98
C LYS A 184 -55.24 2.47 1.69
N LEU A 185 -54.86 1.43 0.94
CA LEU A 185 -55.58 0.91 -0.23
C LEU A 185 -56.36 -0.37 0.13
#